data_fbc82fe58df7b98c658376c764357f6b
#
_entry.id   fbc82fe58df7b98c658376c764357f6b
#
_cell.length_a   1.000
_cell.length_b   1.000
_cell.length_c   1.000
_cell.angle_alpha   90.00
_cell.angle_beta   90.00
_cell.angle_gamma   90.00
#
_symmetry.space_group_name_H-M   'P 1'
#
loop_
_entity.id
_entity.type
_entity.pdbx_description
1 polymer ?
#
loop_
_entity_poly.entity_id
_entity_poly.type
_entity_poly.pdbx_seq_one_letter_code
_entity_poly.pdbx_strand_id
1 'polypeptide(L)'
;LVGSEMCIRDRDTGLKEGILFIDEINCVSETLAPTMLQFLQNKTFGNQKVPSGWIIVAAGNPSEYNKSVRDFDVVTMDRIRYIHVETDYYVWKEYAISKHIHPMILSYLELKPNHFYTVSTSVDGMEFVTARGWEDLSYLLYTYEKMHLEISQDTIYEYLHHEDIAEDVFAYYLVYKKYQDDYGIDDILNGNVSSTIYARLFNADFDERVSVVNLVMDGLLRQVNVYSFEKHCTDLWFRFLKEYRKDMD
;
A
#
# COMPACT_ATOMS: atom_id res chain seq x y z
N LEU A 1 -4.74 16.34 23.46
CA LEU A 1 -5.59 16.02 24.62
C LEU A 1 -6.89 16.81 24.64
N VAL A 2 -6.87 18.09 24.24
CA VAL A 2 -8.11 18.90 24.04
C VAL A 2 -9.03 18.25 23.01
N GLY A 3 -8.46 17.62 21.99
CA GLY A 3 -9.22 16.89 20.98
C GLY A 3 -9.94 15.64 21.50
N SER A 4 -9.33 14.88 22.41
CA SER A 4 -9.92 13.66 23.00
C SER A 4 -11.10 13.98 23.92
N GLU A 5 -11.00 15.05 24.71
CA GLU A 5 -12.08 15.52 25.56
C GLU A 5 -13.28 16.02 24.72
N MET A 6 -13.00 16.77 23.66
CA MET A 6 -14.02 17.21 22.69
C MET A 6 -14.70 16.03 21.99
N CYS A 7 -13.96 15.00 21.57
CA CYS A 7 -14.56 13.83 20.92
C CYS A 7 -15.53 13.06 21.82
N ILE A 8 -15.27 13.00 23.12
CA ILE A 8 -16.15 12.31 24.09
C ILE A 8 -17.36 13.19 24.45
N ARG A 9 -17.17 14.51 24.51
CA ARG A 9 -18.16 15.47 24.99
C ARG A 9 -19.17 15.90 23.93
N ASP A 10 -18.71 16.13 22.69
CA ASP A 10 -19.50 16.84 21.67
C ASP A 10 -20.17 15.93 20.64
N ARG A 11 -19.92 14.62 20.70
CA ARG A 11 -20.60 13.64 19.82
C ARG A 11 -21.61 12.82 20.60
N ASP A 12 -22.74 13.43 20.91
CA ASP A 12 -23.96 12.64 21.10
C ASP A 12 -24.42 12.14 19.73
N THR A 13 -23.84 11.02 19.33
CA THR A 13 -24.19 10.38 18.05
C THR A 13 -25.54 9.66 18.13
N GLY A 14 -26.19 9.62 19.30
CA GLY A 14 -27.37 8.81 19.54
C GLY A 14 -27.10 7.29 19.46
N LEU A 15 -25.86 6.87 19.19
CA LEU A 15 -25.47 5.48 19.06
C LEU A 15 -25.25 4.86 20.45
N LYS A 16 -25.88 3.70 20.67
CA LYS A 16 -25.76 2.97 21.95
C LYS A 16 -24.44 2.22 22.07
N GLU A 17 -23.79 1.93 20.97
CA GLU A 17 -22.56 1.15 20.90
C GLU A 17 -21.64 1.69 19.80
N GLY A 18 -20.33 1.47 19.93
CA GLY A 18 -19.33 1.92 18.97
C GLY A 18 -17.91 1.60 19.38
N ILE A 19 -16.97 2.06 18.57
CA ILE A 19 -15.54 1.94 18.82
C ILE A 19 -14.95 3.34 18.96
N LEU A 20 -14.24 3.58 20.07
CA LEU A 20 -13.38 4.74 20.25
C LEU A 20 -11.96 4.32 19.90
N PHE A 21 -11.48 4.79 18.75
CA PHE A 21 -10.11 4.52 18.29
C PHE A 21 -9.17 5.64 18.73
N ILE A 22 -8.03 5.26 19.32
CA ILE A 22 -6.99 6.18 19.76
C ILE A 22 -5.69 5.78 19.07
N ASP A 23 -5.20 6.65 18.22
CA ASP A 23 -3.93 6.45 17.53
C ASP A 23 -2.75 6.98 18.35
N GLU A 24 -1.58 6.38 18.15
CA GLU A 24 -0.32 6.74 18.82
C GLU A 24 -0.40 6.84 20.36
N ILE A 25 -1.13 5.92 21.00
CA ILE A 25 -1.39 5.96 22.44
C ILE A 25 -0.14 6.00 23.30
N ASN A 26 0.97 5.48 22.83
CA ASN A 26 2.25 5.39 23.52
C ASN A 26 3.25 6.51 23.15
N CYS A 27 2.83 7.47 22.32
CA CYS A 27 3.61 8.68 22.00
C CYS A 27 3.29 9.86 22.92
N VAL A 28 2.57 9.65 24.01
CA VAL A 28 2.20 10.69 24.96
C VAL A 28 3.35 11.06 25.90
N SER A 29 3.36 12.30 26.41
CA SER A 29 4.37 12.76 27.36
C SER A 29 4.33 11.95 28.67
N GLU A 30 5.45 11.92 29.41
CA GLU A 30 5.55 11.25 30.71
C GLU A 30 4.46 11.63 31.71
N THR A 31 4.08 12.90 31.71
CA THR A 31 3.07 13.43 32.62
C THR A 31 1.67 12.94 32.28
N LEU A 32 1.42 12.57 31.04
CA LEU A 32 0.11 12.16 30.54
C LEU A 32 -0.05 10.64 30.44
N ALA A 33 1.03 9.89 30.35
CA ALA A 33 0.99 8.44 30.24
C ALA A 33 0.16 7.77 31.34
N PRO A 34 0.28 8.13 32.63
CA PRO A 34 -0.57 7.56 33.69
C PRO A 34 -2.06 7.84 33.48
N THR A 35 -2.40 9.04 32.98
CA THR A 35 -3.79 9.43 32.72
C THR A 35 -4.37 8.63 31.56
N MET A 36 -3.58 8.40 30.51
CA MET A 36 -4.02 7.59 29.37
C MET A 36 -4.21 6.12 29.74
N LEU A 37 -3.31 5.57 30.57
CA LEU A 37 -3.46 4.22 31.11
C LEU A 37 -4.71 4.08 31.99
N GLN A 38 -4.96 5.07 32.85
CA GLN A 38 -6.17 5.11 33.65
C GLN A 38 -7.43 5.21 32.79
N PHE A 39 -7.36 5.95 31.66
CA PHE A 39 -8.44 6.04 30.70
C PHE A 39 -8.73 4.68 30.04
N LEU A 40 -7.71 3.96 29.58
CA LEU A 40 -7.89 2.63 29.00
C LEU A 40 -8.54 1.65 30.00
N GLN A 41 -8.16 1.74 31.26
CA GLN A 41 -8.66 0.84 32.32
C GLN A 41 -10.09 1.17 32.77
N ASN A 42 -10.35 2.45 33.05
CA ASN A 42 -11.58 2.89 33.70
C ASN A 42 -12.61 3.45 32.71
N LYS A 43 -12.24 3.60 31.45
CA LYS A 43 -13.06 4.24 30.42
C LYS A 43 -13.53 5.65 30.82
N THR A 44 -12.68 6.37 31.59
CA THR A 44 -12.98 7.69 32.11
C THR A 44 -11.80 8.62 31.89
N PHE A 45 -12.03 9.79 31.27
CA PHE A 45 -11.04 10.83 31.05
C PHE A 45 -11.49 12.12 31.68
N GLY A 46 -10.78 12.57 32.70
CA GLY A 46 -11.26 13.68 33.55
C GLY A 46 -12.61 13.37 34.15
N ASN A 47 -13.59 14.23 33.89
CA ASN A 47 -14.98 14.06 34.34
C ASN A 47 -15.89 13.36 33.31
N GLN A 48 -15.33 12.95 32.17
CA GLN A 48 -16.08 12.31 31.08
C GLN A 48 -15.92 10.81 31.12
N LYS A 49 -17.02 10.08 30.93
CA LYS A 49 -17.04 8.62 30.87
C LYS A 49 -17.43 8.15 29.48
N VAL A 50 -16.70 7.19 28.95
CA VAL A 50 -17.10 6.51 27.70
C VAL A 50 -18.39 5.75 27.95
N PRO A 51 -19.42 5.94 27.08
CA PRO A 51 -20.71 5.28 27.28
C PRO A 51 -20.62 3.75 27.36
N SER A 52 -21.52 3.13 28.09
CA SER A 52 -21.63 1.67 28.11
C SER A 52 -21.95 1.17 26.71
N GLY A 53 -21.33 0.06 26.28
CA GLY A 53 -21.46 -0.45 24.91
C GLY A 53 -20.36 0.03 23.95
N TRP A 54 -19.52 0.98 24.37
CA TRP A 54 -18.36 1.39 23.58
C TRP A 54 -17.10 0.63 23.97
N ILE A 55 -16.32 0.25 22.94
CA ILE A 55 -15.03 -0.40 23.09
C ILE A 55 -13.93 0.61 22.77
N ILE A 56 -12.89 0.67 23.61
CA ILE A 56 -11.69 1.44 23.31
C ILE A 56 -10.71 0.53 22.58
N VAL A 57 -10.27 0.98 21.41
CA VAL A 57 -9.20 0.36 20.62
C VAL A 57 -8.10 1.39 20.50
N ALA A 58 -6.87 1.02 20.82
CA ALA A 58 -5.72 1.90 20.71
C ALA A 58 -4.66 1.30 19.80
N ALA A 59 -4.02 2.13 19.00
CA ALA A 59 -2.85 1.77 18.22
C ALA A 59 -1.61 2.49 18.77
N GLY A 60 -0.45 1.87 18.62
CA GLY A 60 0.83 2.44 18.99
C GLY A 60 1.96 1.77 18.23
N ASN A 61 3.04 2.50 18.02
CA ASN A 61 4.23 1.98 17.37
C ASN A 61 5.19 1.38 18.40
N PRO A 62 5.96 0.34 18.05
CA PRO A 62 7.04 -0.17 18.88
C PRO A 62 8.12 0.89 19.15
N SER A 63 8.80 0.79 20.27
CA SER A 63 9.89 1.71 20.67
C SER A 63 11.06 1.70 19.68
N GLU A 64 11.21 0.66 18.90
CA GLU A 64 12.23 0.51 17.86
C GLU A 64 12.08 1.53 16.73
N TYR A 65 10.85 1.95 16.43
CA TYR A 65 10.55 2.90 15.34
C TYR A 65 10.50 4.36 15.80
N ASN A 66 10.34 4.60 17.11
CA ASN A 66 10.24 5.96 17.63
C ASN A 66 10.80 6.03 19.05
N LYS A 67 11.90 6.77 19.22
CA LYS A 67 12.57 6.97 20.52
C LYS A 67 11.69 7.67 21.58
N SER A 68 10.62 8.32 21.16
CA SER A 68 9.66 8.97 22.05
C SER A 68 8.57 8.03 22.55
N VAL A 69 8.53 6.82 22.02
CA VAL A 69 7.57 5.78 22.38
C VAL A 69 8.00 5.10 23.68
N ARG A 70 7.04 4.75 24.51
CA ARG A 70 7.24 3.99 25.73
C ARG A 70 6.50 2.68 25.66
N ASP A 71 7.19 1.64 26.12
CA ASP A 71 6.56 0.35 26.30
C ASP A 71 5.62 0.41 27.52
N PHE A 72 4.50 -0.28 27.40
CA PHE A 72 3.59 -0.44 28.52
C PHE A 72 4.18 -1.40 29.55
N ASP A 73 3.98 -1.07 30.83
CA ASP A 73 4.38 -1.97 31.89
C ASP A 73 3.54 -3.26 31.93
N VAL A 74 4.05 -4.26 32.63
CA VAL A 74 3.38 -5.57 32.75
C VAL A 74 1.97 -5.45 33.34
N VAL A 75 1.74 -4.52 34.27
CA VAL A 75 0.45 -4.30 34.92
C VAL A 75 -0.58 -3.76 33.92
N THR A 76 -0.14 -2.92 33.03
CA THR A 76 -0.99 -2.40 31.94
C THR A 76 -1.27 -3.47 30.91
N MET A 77 -0.26 -4.21 30.48
CA MET A 77 -0.38 -5.30 29.52
C MET A 77 -1.34 -6.39 29.98
N ASP A 78 -1.37 -6.70 31.29
CA ASP A 78 -2.29 -7.68 31.89
C ASP A 78 -3.77 -7.26 31.80
N ARG A 79 -4.04 -5.96 31.64
CA ARG A 79 -5.40 -5.40 31.61
C ARG A 79 -5.94 -5.09 30.22
N ILE A 80 -5.09 -5.13 29.22
CA ILE A 80 -5.46 -4.92 27.82
C ILE A 80 -5.32 -6.21 27.01
N ARG A 81 -6.02 -6.28 25.91
CA ARG A 81 -5.78 -7.34 24.94
C ARG A 81 -4.83 -6.82 23.88
N TYR A 82 -3.59 -7.26 23.95
CA TYR A 82 -2.56 -6.88 23.00
C TYR A 82 -2.67 -7.70 21.72
N ILE A 83 -2.61 -7.02 20.58
CA ILE A 83 -2.56 -7.62 19.25
C ILE A 83 -1.32 -7.08 18.55
N HIS A 84 -0.41 -7.97 18.22
CA HIS A 84 0.76 -7.63 17.40
C HIS A 84 0.35 -7.65 15.93
N VAL A 85 0.62 -6.55 15.22
CA VAL A 85 0.35 -6.41 13.78
C VAL A 85 1.68 -6.48 13.06
N GLU A 86 1.82 -7.46 12.20
CA GLU A 86 3.00 -7.66 11.36
C GLU A 86 2.76 -7.13 9.96
N THR A 87 3.85 -6.76 9.29
CA THR A 87 3.81 -6.37 7.89
C THR A 87 3.80 -7.61 7.01
N ASP A 88 2.83 -7.69 6.08
CA ASP A 88 2.74 -8.79 5.11
C ASP A 88 2.46 -8.22 3.73
N TYR A 89 3.37 -8.47 2.80
CA TYR A 89 3.23 -8.04 1.41
C TYR A 89 1.99 -8.61 0.73
N TYR A 90 1.70 -9.89 0.93
CA TYR A 90 0.61 -10.55 0.21
C TYR A 90 -0.77 -10.04 0.68
N VAL A 91 -0.91 -9.76 1.97
CA VAL A 91 -2.11 -9.12 2.52
C VAL A 91 -2.24 -7.68 2.00
N TRP A 92 -1.13 -6.93 2.01
CA TRP A 92 -1.12 -5.58 1.45
C TRP A 92 -1.42 -5.56 -0.05
N LYS A 93 -0.98 -6.56 -0.80
CA LYS A 93 -1.25 -6.69 -2.25
C LYS A 93 -2.74 -6.73 -2.56
N GLU A 94 -3.55 -7.43 -1.77
CA GLU A 94 -5.02 -7.43 -1.94
C GLU A 94 -5.60 -6.02 -1.76
N TYR A 95 -5.16 -5.32 -0.73
CA TYR A 95 -5.51 -3.92 -0.51
C TYR A 95 -5.04 -3.03 -1.68
N ALA A 96 -3.80 -3.18 -2.10
CA ALA A 96 -3.17 -2.41 -3.17
C ALA A 96 -3.95 -2.55 -4.50
N ILE A 97 -4.36 -3.76 -4.84
CA ILE A 97 -5.21 -4.01 -6.02
C ILE A 97 -6.55 -3.26 -5.88
N SER A 98 -7.19 -3.34 -4.71
CA SER A 98 -8.47 -2.66 -4.45
C SER A 98 -8.36 -1.13 -4.50
N LYS A 99 -7.18 -0.60 -4.20
CA LYS A 99 -6.86 0.84 -4.20
C LYS A 99 -6.25 1.32 -5.52
N HIS A 100 -6.12 0.43 -6.50
CA HIS A 100 -5.51 0.75 -7.79
C HIS A 100 -4.10 1.34 -7.65
N ILE A 101 -3.29 0.73 -6.78
CA ILE A 101 -1.86 1.06 -6.69
C ILE A 101 -1.21 0.84 -8.05
N HIS A 102 -0.25 1.70 -8.39
CA HIS A 102 0.35 1.72 -9.72
C HIS A 102 0.92 0.34 -10.11
N PRO A 103 0.59 -0.17 -11.30
CA PRO A 103 0.96 -1.51 -11.75
C PRO A 103 2.46 -1.78 -11.71
N MET A 104 3.27 -0.79 -12.03
CA MET A 104 4.73 -0.91 -11.96
C MET A 104 5.19 -1.32 -10.54
N ILE A 105 4.58 -0.73 -9.51
CA ILE A 105 4.90 -1.05 -8.11
C ILE A 105 4.50 -2.49 -7.79
N LEU A 106 3.30 -2.91 -8.20
CA LEU A 106 2.82 -4.27 -7.97
C LEU A 106 3.73 -5.30 -8.67
N SER A 107 4.08 -5.04 -9.93
CA SER A 107 4.98 -5.90 -10.70
C SER A 107 6.38 -5.96 -10.10
N TYR A 108 6.92 -4.84 -9.65
CA TYR A 108 8.21 -4.78 -8.97
C TYR A 108 8.20 -5.59 -7.67
N LEU A 109 7.21 -5.38 -6.81
CA LEU A 109 7.10 -6.07 -5.53
C LEU A 109 6.75 -7.55 -5.67
N GLU A 110 6.16 -7.98 -6.78
CA GLU A 110 6.00 -9.40 -7.09
C GLU A 110 7.35 -10.10 -7.32
N LEU A 111 8.28 -9.42 -7.97
CA LEU A 111 9.64 -9.92 -8.18
C LEU A 111 10.51 -9.82 -6.92
N LYS A 112 10.29 -8.78 -6.10
CA LYS A 112 11.10 -8.48 -4.92
C LYS A 112 10.25 -8.18 -3.69
N PRO A 113 9.48 -9.15 -3.18
CA PRO A 113 8.55 -8.95 -2.06
C PRO A 113 9.25 -8.52 -0.76
N ASN A 114 10.54 -8.84 -0.61
CA ASN A 114 11.37 -8.41 0.53
C ASN A 114 11.65 -6.90 0.55
N HIS A 115 11.46 -6.18 -0.55
CA HIS A 115 11.59 -4.72 -0.62
C HIS A 115 10.33 -3.98 -0.16
N PHE A 116 9.24 -4.71 0.12
CA PHE A 116 7.98 -4.11 0.56
C PHE A 116 8.09 -3.31 1.85
N TYR A 117 8.81 -3.86 2.81
CA TYR A 117 8.99 -3.23 4.12
C TYR A 117 10.40 -3.48 4.63
N THR A 118 11.13 -2.41 4.85
CA THR A 118 12.51 -2.46 5.35
C THR A 118 12.73 -1.27 6.28
N VAL A 119 13.35 -1.50 7.43
CA VAL A 119 13.84 -0.46 8.33
C VAL A 119 15.25 -0.85 8.72
N SER A 120 16.21 -0.04 8.36
CA SER A 120 17.63 -0.23 8.64
C SER A 120 18.28 1.06 9.11
N THR A 121 19.41 0.94 9.79
CA THR A 121 20.21 2.10 10.19
C THR A 121 21.52 2.04 9.43
N SER A 122 21.76 3.02 8.58
CA SER A 122 23.02 3.23 7.87
C SER A 122 23.91 4.24 8.59
N VAL A 123 25.10 4.48 8.04
CA VAL A 123 26.03 5.50 8.55
C VAL A 123 25.44 6.90 8.40
N ASP A 124 24.63 7.12 7.38
CA ASP A 124 24.04 8.41 7.02
C ASP A 124 22.68 8.66 7.66
N GLY A 125 22.14 7.66 8.38
CA GLY A 125 20.88 7.80 9.08
C GLY A 125 20.00 6.55 9.06
N MET A 126 18.71 6.77 9.26
CA MET A 126 17.72 5.71 9.18
C MET A 126 17.19 5.60 7.75
N GLU A 127 17.34 4.43 7.16
CA GLU A 127 16.77 4.09 5.86
C GLU A 127 15.52 3.23 6.07
N PHE A 128 14.47 3.53 5.33
CA PHE A 128 13.23 2.77 5.47
C PHE A 128 12.38 2.79 4.21
N VAL A 129 11.66 1.70 4.01
CA VAL A 129 10.59 1.56 3.02
C VAL A 129 9.36 1.05 3.74
N THR A 130 8.22 1.66 3.49
CA THR A 130 6.95 1.32 4.14
C THR A 130 5.81 1.19 3.13
N ALA A 131 4.72 0.54 3.54
CA ALA A 131 3.49 0.46 2.74
C ALA A 131 2.96 1.84 2.33
N ARG A 132 3.08 2.84 3.20
CA ARG A 132 2.69 4.24 2.91
C ARG A 132 3.57 4.84 1.82
N GLY A 133 4.90 4.64 1.90
CA GLY A 133 5.83 5.11 0.87
C GLY A 133 5.48 4.58 -0.51
N TRP A 134 5.12 3.31 -0.62
CA TRP A 134 4.66 2.72 -1.88
C TRP A 134 3.33 3.32 -2.39
N GLU A 135 2.39 3.59 -1.50
CA GLU A 135 1.12 4.21 -1.85
C GLU A 135 1.32 5.65 -2.33
N ASP A 136 2.12 6.43 -1.62
CA ASP A 136 2.45 7.82 -1.99
C ASP A 136 3.22 7.88 -3.31
N LEU A 137 4.19 6.98 -3.53
CA LEU A 137 4.89 6.82 -4.81
C LEU A 137 3.92 6.48 -5.94
N SER A 138 2.92 5.65 -5.69
CA SER A 138 1.89 5.33 -6.68
C SER A 138 1.12 6.58 -7.13
N TYR A 139 0.71 7.45 -6.21
CA TYR A 139 0.05 8.71 -6.56
C TYR A 139 0.95 9.62 -7.38
N LEU A 140 2.23 9.67 -7.04
CA LEU A 140 3.22 10.42 -7.80
C LEU A 140 3.33 9.89 -9.23
N LEU A 141 3.52 8.59 -9.41
CA LEU A 141 3.67 7.95 -10.72
C LEU A 141 2.49 8.28 -11.63
N TYR A 142 1.26 8.11 -11.18
CA TYR A 142 0.07 8.49 -11.95
C TYR A 142 0.00 9.97 -12.28
N THR A 143 0.44 10.83 -11.35
CA THR A 143 0.44 12.27 -11.57
C THR A 143 1.45 12.65 -12.64
N TYR A 144 2.66 12.11 -12.57
CA TYR A 144 3.74 12.37 -13.54
C TYR A 144 3.39 11.83 -14.92
N GLU A 145 2.79 10.65 -15.01
CA GLU A 145 2.27 10.11 -16.28
C GLU A 145 1.23 11.05 -16.92
N LYS A 146 0.27 11.49 -16.11
CA LYS A 146 -0.79 12.41 -16.58
C LYS A 146 -0.24 13.76 -17.04
N MET A 147 0.84 14.23 -16.42
CA MET A 147 1.50 15.50 -16.74
C MET A 147 2.61 15.36 -17.77
N HIS A 148 2.92 14.14 -18.23
CA HIS A 148 4.03 13.81 -19.11
C HIS A 148 5.39 14.31 -18.57
N LEU A 149 5.60 14.16 -17.26
CA LEU A 149 6.85 14.49 -16.58
C LEU A 149 7.75 13.25 -16.46
N GLU A 150 9.05 13.50 -16.49
CA GLU A 150 10.04 12.46 -16.26
C GLU A 150 10.27 12.24 -14.75
N ILE A 151 10.48 10.99 -14.36
CA ILE A 151 10.80 10.59 -12.99
C ILE A 151 12.31 10.37 -12.90
N SER A 152 12.92 10.87 -11.82
CA SER A 152 14.31 10.60 -11.47
C SER A 152 14.43 9.63 -10.30
N GLN A 153 15.63 9.09 -10.10
CA GLN A 153 15.96 8.28 -8.93
C GLN A 153 15.73 9.06 -7.63
N ASP A 154 16.16 10.32 -7.59
CA ASP A 154 15.97 11.19 -6.41
C ASP A 154 14.50 11.36 -6.06
N THR A 155 13.64 11.48 -7.07
CA THR A 155 12.18 11.57 -6.87
C THR A 155 11.62 10.31 -6.21
N ILE A 156 12.10 9.12 -6.59
CA ILE A 156 11.68 7.86 -5.96
C ILE A 156 12.22 7.77 -4.53
N TYR A 157 13.46 8.21 -4.31
CA TYR A 157 14.08 8.23 -3.00
C TYR A 157 13.32 9.09 -1.98
N GLU A 158 12.71 10.20 -2.41
CA GLU A 158 11.87 11.05 -1.55
C GLU A 158 10.70 10.30 -0.91
N TYR A 159 10.28 9.16 -1.48
CA TYR A 159 9.17 8.34 -0.97
C TYR A 159 9.63 7.05 -0.30
N LEU A 160 10.71 6.44 -0.79
CA LEU A 160 11.16 5.14 -0.30
C LEU A 160 12.30 5.23 0.73
N HIS A 161 12.96 6.38 0.87
CA HIS A 161 13.99 6.67 1.87
C HIS A 161 15.03 5.54 2.07
N HIS A 162 15.35 4.80 1.00
CA HIS A 162 16.35 3.73 0.98
C HIS A 162 17.05 3.76 -0.38
N GLU A 163 18.34 4.08 -0.37
CA GLU A 163 19.09 4.40 -1.59
C GLU A 163 19.11 3.23 -2.56
N ASP A 164 19.55 2.05 -2.12
CA ASP A 164 19.65 0.86 -2.98
C ASP A 164 18.29 0.45 -3.56
N ILE A 165 17.22 0.54 -2.76
CA ILE A 165 15.87 0.18 -3.21
C ILE A 165 15.34 1.22 -4.20
N ALA A 166 15.60 2.50 -3.96
CA ALA A 166 15.17 3.57 -4.88
C ALA A 166 15.88 3.48 -6.24
N GLU A 167 17.18 3.16 -6.24
CA GLU A 167 17.95 2.90 -7.47
C GLU A 167 17.37 1.70 -8.25
N ASP A 168 17.11 0.62 -7.57
CA ASP A 168 16.58 -0.61 -8.16
C ASP A 168 15.16 -0.42 -8.71
N VAL A 169 14.30 0.31 -8.00
CA VAL A 169 12.96 0.69 -8.46
C VAL A 169 13.03 1.62 -9.67
N PHE A 170 13.96 2.57 -9.69
CA PHE A 170 14.16 3.43 -10.83
C PHE A 170 14.63 2.68 -12.07
N ALA A 171 15.60 1.77 -11.93
CA ALA A 171 16.04 0.90 -13.01
C ALA A 171 14.88 0.06 -13.57
N TYR A 172 14.08 -0.52 -12.68
CA TYR A 172 12.88 -1.27 -13.08
C TYR A 172 11.84 -0.38 -13.78
N TYR A 173 11.61 0.84 -13.30
CA TYR A 173 10.70 1.80 -13.93
C TYR A 173 11.11 2.12 -15.38
N LEU A 174 12.40 2.31 -15.64
CA LEU A 174 12.88 2.56 -17.02
C LEU A 174 12.61 1.37 -17.95
N VAL A 175 12.81 0.16 -17.47
CA VAL A 175 12.50 -1.07 -18.23
C VAL A 175 10.99 -1.21 -18.46
N TYR A 176 10.19 -0.94 -17.44
CA TYR A 176 8.73 -0.97 -17.49
C TYR A 176 8.20 0.00 -18.55
N LYS A 177 8.67 1.24 -18.55
CA LYS A 177 8.31 2.27 -19.54
C LYS A 177 8.74 1.87 -20.95
N LYS A 178 9.95 1.38 -21.12
CA LYS A 178 10.44 0.86 -22.39
C LYS A 178 9.52 -0.22 -22.97
N TYR A 179 9.12 -1.18 -22.16
CA TYR A 179 8.22 -2.25 -22.63
C TYR A 179 6.81 -1.73 -22.92
N GLN A 180 6.32 -0.77 -22.16
CA GLN A 180 5.05 -0.12 -22.41
C GLN A 180 5.03 0.51 -23.81
N ASP A 181 6.09 1.23 -24.19
CA ASP A 181 6.23 1.89 -25.49
C ASP A 181 6.54 0.88 -26.61
N ASP A 182 7.50 0.00 -26.39
CA ASP A 182 7.99 -0.98 -27.36
C ASP A 182 6.94 -1.99 -27.83
N TYR A 183 6.00 -2.35 -26.95
CA TYR A 183 4.93 -3.28 -27.24
C TYR A 183 3.60 -2.59 -27.57
N GLY A 184 3.52 -1.27 -27.42
CA GLY A 184 2.29 -0.54 -27.69
C GLY A 184 1.11 -1.10 -26.88
N ILE A 185 1.25 -1.14 -25.56
CA ILE A 185 0.26 -1.78 -24.66
C ILE A 185 -1.14 -1.24 -24.89
N ASP A 186 -1.30 0.05 -25.16
CA ASP A 186 -2.60 0.66 -25.45
C ASP A 186 -3.21 0.11 -26.76
N ASP A 187 -2.41 -0.17 -27.78
CA ASP A 187 -2.87 -0.81 -29.01
C ASP A 187 -3.31 -2.25 -28.76
N ILE A 188 -2.57 -3.00 -27.94
CA ILE A 188 -2.95 -4.36 -27.52
C ILE A 188 -4.31 -4.34 -26.80
N LEU A 189 -4.50 -3.41 -25.88
CA LEU A 189 -5.73 -3.25 -25.11
C LEU A 189 -6.94 -2.88 -25.98
N ASN A 190 -6.71 -2.15 -27.07
CA ASN A 190 -7.73 -1.80 -28.05
C ASN A 190 -7.96 -2.90 -29.10
N GLY A 191 -7.27 -4.04 -29.02
CA GLY A 191 -7.39 -5.17 -29.93
C GLY A 191 -6.61 -5.01 -31.25
N ASN A 192 -5.72 -4.02 -31.34
CA ASN A 192 -4.92 -3.70 -32.53
C ASN A 192 -3.52 -4.33 -32.42
N VAL A 193 -3.44 -5.66 -32.35
CA VAL A 193 -2.16 -6.36 -32.21
C VAL A 193 -1.55 -6.63 -33.58
N SER A 194 -0.32 -6.14 -33.82
CA SER A 194 0.42 -6.41 -35.04
C SER A 194 1.18 -7.74 -34.98
N SER A 195 1.41 -8.37 -36.13
CA SER A 195 2.23 -9.59 -36.23
C SER A 195 3.68 -9.40 -35.72
N THR A 196 4.17 -8.18 -35.78
CA THR A 196 5.51 -7.82 -35.27
C THR A 196 5.58 -7.91 -33.75
N ILE A 197 4.52 -7.51 -33.02
CA ILE A 197 4.43 -7.63 -31.56
C ILE A 197 4.42 -9.11 -31.15
N TYR A 198 3.68 -9.97 -31.85
CA TYR A 198 3.70 -11.40 -31.57
C TYR A 198 5.08 -12.03 -31.80
N ALA A 199 5.73 -11.70 -32.92
CA ALA A 199 7.06 -12.21 -33.21
C ALA A 199 8.10 -11.73 -32.19
N ARG A 200 7.99 -10.50 -31.71
CA ARG A 200 8.86 -9.95 -30.67
C ARG A 200 8.64 -10.68 -29.34
N LEU A 201 7.39 -10.83 -28.91
CA LEU A 201 7.06 -11.51 -27.66
C LEU A 201 7.48 -12.99 -27.69
N PHE A 202 7.38 -13.65 -28.83
CA PHE A 202 7.83 -15.04 -29.00
C PHE A 202 9.34 -15.19 -28.80
N ASN A 203 10.13 -14.21 -29.26
CA ASN A 203 11.59 -14.23 -29.16
C ASN A 203 12.11 -13.58 -27.86
N ALA A 204 11.23 -12.95 -27.07
CA ALA A 204 11.60 -12.31 -25.80
C ALA A 204 12.02 -13.33 -24.75
N ASP A 205 12.85 -12.92 -23.81
CA ASP A 205 13.18 -13.75 -22.66
C ASP A 205 12.01 -13.87 -21.68
N PHE A 206 12.18 -14.68 -20.64
CA PHE A 206 11.11 -14.95 -19.67
C PHE A 206 10.68 -13.69 -18.91
N ASP A 207 11.64 -12.87 -18.47
CA ASP A 207 11.36 -11.68 -17.65
C ASP A 207 10.64 -10.59 -18.48
N GLU A 208 11.03 -10.41 -19.74
CA GLU A 208 10.37 -9.52 -20.67
C GLU A 208 8.91 -9.96 -20.92
N ARG A 209 8.67 -11.26 -21.15
CA ARG A 209 7.31 -11.80 -21.33
C ARG A 209 6.44 -11.58 -20.11
N VAL A 210 6.95 -11.86 -18.91
CA VAL A 210 6.23 -11.65 -17.65
C VAL A 210 5.88 -10.18 -17.48
N SER A 211 6.82 -9.29 -17.76
CA SER A 211 6.62 -7.84 -17.67
C SER A 211 5.53 -7.36 -18.63
N VAL A 212 5.55 -7.81 -19.88
CA VAL A 212 4.53 -7.45 -20.89
C VAL A 212 3.15 -8.01 -20.51
N VAL A 213 3.07 -9.25 -20.03
CA VAL A 213 1.81 -9.83 -19.55
C VAL A 213 1.24 -9.02 -18.39
N ASN A 214 2.06 -8.64 -17.43
CA ASN A 214 1.65 -7.79 -16.31
C ASN A 214 1.15 -6.43 -16.79
N LEU A 215 1.87 -5.78 -17.72
CA LEU A 215 1.44 -4.51 -18.34
C LEU A 215 0.06 -4.61 -18.99
N VAL A 216 -0.18 -5.66 -19.74
CA VAL A 216 -1.49 -5.89 -20.39
C VAL A 216 -2.58 -6.16 -19.36
N MET A 217 -2.31 -7.00 -18.36
CA MET A 217 -3.27 -7.29 -17.28
C MET A 217 -3.65 -6.02 -16.51
N ASP A 218 -2.69 -5.19 -16.20
CA ASP A 218 -2.89 -3.92 -15.50
C ASP A 218 -3.70 -2.93 -16.34
N GLY A 219 -3.40 -2.86 -17.63
CA GLY A 219 -4.17 -2.06 -18.58
C GLY A 219 -5.63 -2.52 -18.66
N LEU A 220 -5.87 -3.83 -18.70
CA LEU A 220 -7.21 -4.41 -18.67
C LEU A 220 -7.95 -4.06 -17.37
N LEU A 221 -7.31 -4.19 -16.23
CA LEU A 221 -7.90 -3.84 -14.92
C LEU A 221 -8.30 -2.36 -14.86
N ARG A 222 -7.51 -1.47 -15.45
CA ARG A 222 -7.84 -0.03 -15.55
C ARG A 222 -9.03 0.27 -16.45
N GLN A 223 -9.19 -0.48 -17.57
CA GLN A 223 -10.31 -0.29 -18.49
C GLN A 223 -11.61 -0.87 -17.97
N VAL A 224 -11.54 -1.85 -17.07
CA VAL A 224 -12.72 -2.48 -16.51
C VAL A 224 -13.26 -1.63 -15.36
N ASN A 225 -14.21 -0.75 -15.65
CA ASN A 225 -15.02 -0.08 -14.65
C ASN A 225 -15.79 -1.12 -13.81
N VAL A 226 -15.81 -0.94 -12.51
CA VAL A 226 -16.36 -1.83 -11.47
C VAL A 226 -17.76 -2.40 -11.79
N TYR A 227 -18.55 -1.73 -12.64
CA TYR A 227 -19.92 -2.15 -13.01
C TYR A 227 -20.01 -3.15 -14.19
N SER A 228 -18.91 -3.46 -14.87
CA SER A 228 -18.91 -4.42 -16.01
C SER A 228 -17.93 -5.57 -15.81
N PHE A 229 -17.40 -5.74 -14.62
CA PHE A 229 -16.29 -6.64 -14.30
C PHE A 229 -16.51 -8.08 -14.77
N GLU A 230 -17.66 -8.69 -14.46
CA GLU A 230 -17.89 -10.10 -14.77
C GLU A 230 -18.08 -10.39 -16.28
N LYS A 231 -18.68 -9.48 -17.00
CA LYS A 231 -19.03 -9.72 -18.41
C LYS A 231 -17.89 -9.38 -19.37
N HIS A 232 -17.16 -8.30 -19.11
CA HIS A 232 -16.07 -7.84 -19.99
C HIS A 232 -14.79 -8.65 -19.83
N CYS A 233 -14.42 -9.03 -18.60
CA CYS A 233 -13.28 -9.90 -18.35
C CYS A 233 -13.46 -11.28 -19.01
N THR A 234 -14.67 -11.84 -18.96
CA THR A 234 -14.96 -13.13 -19.58
C THR A 234 -14.82 -13.07 -21.08
N ASP A 235 -15.35 -12.03 -21.72
CA ASP A 235 -15.33 -11.89 -23.19
C ASP A 235 -13.93 -11.58 -23.74
N LEU A 236 -13.15 -10.71 -23.07
CA LEU A 236 -11.77 -10.38 -23.45
C LEU A 236 -10.82 -11.55 -23.22
N TRP A 237 -10.96 -12.24 -22.08
CA TRP A 237 -10.18 -13.42 -21.77
C TRP A 237 -10.45 -14.57 -22.74
N PHE A 238 -11.72 -14.80 -23.11
CA PHE A 238 -12.07 -15.80 -24.14
C PHE A 238 -11.56 -15.42 -25.52
N ARG A 239 -11.55 -14.14 -25.90
CA ARG A 239 -10.96 -13.68 -27.19
C ARG A 239 -9.45 -13.88 -27.20
N PHE A 240 -8.75 -13.48 -26.13
CA PHE A 240 -7.31 -13.66 -25.98
C PHE A 240 -6.93 -15.15 -26.03
N LEU A 241 -7.60 -16.03 -25.29
CA LEU A 241 -7.35 -17.48 -25.30
C LEU A 241 -7.67 -18.11 -26.67
N LYS A 242 -8.67 -17.59 -27.39
CA LYS A 242 -9.07 -18.14 -28.67
C LYS A 242 -8.08 -17.75 -29.78
N GLU A 243 -7.51 -16.57 -29.74
CA GLU A 243 -6.43 -16.12 -30.62
C GLU A 243 -5.11 -16.87 -30.30
N TYR A 244 -4.73 -16.92 -29.05
CA TYR A 244 -3.52 -17.64 -28.59
C TYR A 244 -3.54 -19.15 -28.91
N ARG A 245 -4.73 -19.76 -28.95
CA ARG A 245 -4.91 -21.18 -29.28
C ARG A 245 -4.85 -21.46 -30.77
N LYS A 246 -5.16 -20.48 -31.63
CA LYS A 246 -5.08 -20.63 -33.09
C LYS A 246 -3.64 -20.69 -33.62
N ASP A 247 -2.69 -20.15 -32.84
CA ASP A 247 -1.27 -20.11 -33.24
C ASP A 247 -0.46 -21.26 -32.63
N MET A 248 -1.11 -22.19 -31.87
CA MET A 248 -0.49 -23.38 -31.31
C MET A 248 -0.83 -24.69 -32.02
N ASP A 249 -1.76 -24.67 -33.00
CA ASP A 249 -2.08 -25.76 -33.93
C ASP A 249 -1.42 -25.47 -35.30
#